data_cd23dda0ff6993ccb9c42c3269c41493
#
_entry.id   cd23dda0ff6993ccb9c42c3269c41493
#
_cell.length_a   1.000
_cell.length_b   1.000
_cell.length_c   1.000
_cell.angle_alpha   90.00
_cell.angle_beta   90.00
_cell.angle_gamma   90.00
#
_symmetry.space_group_name_H-M   'P 1'
#
loop_
_entity.id
_entity.type
_entity.pdbx_description
1 polymer ?
#
loop_
_entity_poly.entity_id
_entity_poly.type
_entity_poly.pdbx_seq_one_letter_code
_entity_poly.pdbx_strand_id
1 'polypeptide(L)'
;MKKKLTSVVVKRVMWTISFLFIYVLGSRLTLPFVNVNDTNFLGGTTAFLAFSTAITGGNLRSLSLFSVGLSPWMSAMILWQMFSMSKKLGLGSLPIEVQDRRKMILTFVIALIQSLAITLNLPIQSGVNYGLVLTLNVLLLIAGTFFLVWLSDLNSLFGVGGSLVILMSSMVASMPQNILNSIKELQVGPLFVGLLLIISLAFLYISVIMQRARYRILVNKITIHNRFKRYSYLDIQLNPAGGMPFMYAMSLVSIPQYFLMLLQVIFPNASWIQDWIGQFAIGRPVWLYTYIVVLFILGLAFSFINMNGEEIAEKMKKSGEYIYNIYPGEETSRYINWLILRFAVIGSTYTVLMAGLPMLIVLYDPRYMQLTMLPGLFFIFNGMVFNIKEEIGALTLNENYRPLLEIDS
;
A
#
# COMPACT_ATOMS: atom_id res chain seq x y z
N MET A 1 3.02 12.21 32.83
CA MET A 1 1.63 12.68 32.60
C MET A 1 0.91 11.65 31.72
N LYS A 2 -0.09 10.96 32.26
CA LYS A 2 -1.00 10.10 31.44
C LYS A 2 -1.84 11.07 30.58
N LYS A 3 -1.57 11.14 29.27
CA LYS A 3 -2.45 11.84 28.33
C LYS A 3 -3.82 11.17 28.40
N LYS A 4 -4.83 11.86 28.95
CA LYS A 4 -6.22 11.46 28.76
C LYS A 4 -6.46 11.48 27.26
N LEU A 5 -6.88 10.35 26.68
CA LEU A 5 -7.39 10.34 25.31
C LEU A 5 -8.57 11.32 25.28
N THR A 6 -8.49 12.26 24.39
CA THR A 6 -9.51 13.29 24.24
C THR A 6 -10.79 12.68 23.66
N SER A 7 -11.94 13.28 23.92
CA SER A 7 -13.24 12.73 23.50
C SER A 7 -13.34 12.54 21.98
N VAL A 8 -12.68 13.41 21.20
CA VAL A 8 -12.67 13.34 19.73
C VAL A 8 -11.89 12.14 19.23
N VAL A 9 -10.70 11.86 19.80
CA VAL A 9 -9.91 10.67 19.42
C VAL A 9 -10.67 9.38 19.72
N VAL A 10 -11.30 9.30 20.91
CA VAL A 10 -12.12 8.13 21.28
C VAL A 10 -13.27 7.94 20.31
N LYS A 11 -13.99 9.02 19.96
CA LYS A 11 -15.10 8.96 19.00
C LYS A 11 -14.64 8.48 17.63
N ARG A 12 -13.50 8.97 17.12
CA ARG A 12 -12.94 8.53 15.84
C ARG A 12 -12.50 7.06 15.85
N VAL A 13 -11.86 6.62 16.94
CA VAL A 13 -11.49 5.21 17.11
C VAL A 13 -12.72 4.31 17.14
N MET A 14 -13.81 4.72 17.81
CA MET A 14 -15.06 3.94 17.78
C MET A 14 -15.65 3.82 16.37
N TRP A 15 -15.63 4.89 15.57
CA TRP A 15 -16.04 4.82 14.17
C TRP A 15 -15.17 3.84 13.38
N THR A 16 -13.84 3.90 13.55
CA THR A 16 -12.92 2.95 12.91
C THR A 16 -13.23 1.51 13.27
N ILE A 17 -13.50 1.21 14.56
CA ILE A 17 -13.89 -0.13 15.00
C ILE A 17 -15.20 -0.57 14.34
N SER A 18 -16.18 0.32 14.20
CA SER A 18 -17.44 0.02 13.52
C SER A 18 -17.23 -0.30 12.04
N PHE A 19 -16.38 0.47 11.35
CA PHE A 19 -16.05 0.19 9.94
C PHE A 19 -15.28 -1.11 9.77
N LEU A 20 -14.35 -1.42 10.68
CA LEU A 20 -13.64 -2.70 10.69
C LEU A 20 -14.60 -3.88 10.92
N PHE A 21 -15.60 -3.72 11.76
CA PHE A 21 -16.62 -4.75 11.97
C PHE A 21 -17.40 -5.03 10.68
N ILE A 22 -17.82 -3.98 9.95
CA ILE A 22 -18.48 -4.11 8.65
C ILE A 22 -17.56 -4.81 7.64
N TYR A 23 -16.27 -4.44 7.61
CA TYR A 23 -15.28 -5.10 6.77
C TYR A 23 -15.15 -6.59 7.06
N VAL A 24 -15.04 -6.97 8.35
CA VAL A 24 -14.91 -8.38 8.76
C VAL A 24 -16.16 -9.18 8.40
N LEU A 25 -17.36 -8.61 8.57
CA LEU A 25 -18.60 -9.25 8.14
C LEU A 25 -18.62 -9.49 6.63
N GLY A 26 -18.33 -8.48 5.82
CA GLY A 26 -18.32 -8.59 4.37
C GLY A 26 -17.23 -9.54 3.84
N SER A 27 -16.09 -9.64 4.53
CA SER A 27 -15.03 -10.58 4.16
C SER A 27 -15.38 -12.05 4.39
N ARG A 28 -16.46 -12.34 5.13
CA ARG A 28 -16.99 -13.69 5.35
C ARG A 28 -18.16 -14.06 4.43
N LEU A 29 -18.71 -13.10 3.68
CA LEU A 29 -19.76 -13.36 2.70
C LEU A 29 -19.14 -14.02 1.47
N THR A 30 -19.37 -15.31 1.30
CA THR A 30 -18.84 -16.09 0.18
C THR A 30 -19.57 -15.78 -1.13
N LEU A 31 -18.86 -15.90 -2.25
CA LEU A 31 -19.46 -15.76 -3.58
C LEU A 31 -20.48 -16.89 -3.84
N PRO A 32 -21.63 -16.58 -4.47
CA PRO A 32 -22.64 -17.58 -4.77
C PRO A 32 -22.18 -18.58 -5.84
N PHE A 33 -22.63 -19.82 -5.73
CA PHE A 33 -22.38 -20.90 -6.67
C PHE A 33 -20.89 -21.26 -6.89
N VAL A 34 -20.03 -20.99 -5.91
CA VAL A 34 -18.60 -21.32 -5.95
C VAL A 34 -18.29 -22.38 -4.90
N ASN A 35 -17.53 -23.40 -5.27
CA ASN A 35 -17.06 -24.45 -4.36
C ASN A 35 -15.85 -23.97 -3.56
N VAL A 36 -16.05 -23.52 -2.32
CA VAL A 36 -14.99 -23.02 -1.42
C VAL A 36 -14.02 -24.14 -0.98
N ASN A 37 -14.47 -25.40 -1.03
CA ASN A 37 -13.69 -26.56 -0.55
C ASN A 37 -12.68 -27.12 -1.59
N ASP A 38 -12.62 -26.54 -2.77
CA ASP A 38 -11.73 -27.02 -3.83
C ASP A 38 -10.31 -26.51 -3.60
N THR A 39 -9.50 -27.30 -2.89
CA THR A 39 -8.12 -26.97 -2.51
C THR A 39 -7.20 -26.80 -3.72
N ASN A 40 -7.55 -27.33 -4.89
CA ASN A 40 -6.77 -27.23 -6.13
C ASN A 40 -6.73 -25.81 -6.69
N PHE A 41 -7.70 -24.97 -6.36
CA PHE A 41 -7.75 -23.56 -6.79
C PHE A 41 -6.60 -22.73 -6.23
N LEU A 42 -6.03 -23.10 -5.07
CA LEU A 42 -4.96 -22.34 -4.39
C LEU A 42 -3.54 -22.79 -4.78
N GLY A 43 -3.39 -23.66 -5.77
CA GLY A 43 -2.08 -24.12 -6.26
C GLY A 43 -1.44 -23.19 -7.27
N GLY A 44 -0.11 -23.08 -7.26
CA GLY A 44 0.66 -22.40 -8.31
C GLY A 44 0.42 -20.88 -8.43
N THR A 45 -0.06 -20.43 -9.60
CA THR A 45 -0.26 -19.01 -9.91
C THR A 45 -1.30 -18.32 -9.02
N THR A 46 -2.29 -19.07 -8.54
CA THR A 46 -3.36 -18.53 -7.69
C THR A 46 -2.91 -18.26 -6.25
N ALA A 47 -1.86 -18.92 -5.77
CA ALA A 47 -1.28 -18.65 -4.44
C ALA A 47 -0.72 -17.24 -4.35
N PHE A 48 -0.11 -16.73 -5.43
CA PHE A 48 0.34 -15.33 -5.49
C PHE A 48 -0.82 -14.34 -5.49
N LEU A 49 -1.83 -14.60 -6.30
CA LEU A 49 -3.00 -13.74 -6.34
C LEU A 49 -3.66 -13.68 -4.97
N ALA A 50 -3.76 -14.81 -4.27
CA ALA A 50 -4.26 -14.86 -2.91
C ALA A 50 -3.40 -14.03 -1.93
N PHE A 51 -2.09 -14.02 -2.12
CA PHE A 51 -1.20 -13.23 -1.29
C PHE A 51 -1.25 -11.73 -1.65
N SER A 52 -1.22 -11.37 -2.94
CA SER A 52 -1.31 -9.97 -3.37
C SER A 52 -2.62 -9.32 -2.94
N THR A 53 -3.73 -10.05 -3.04
CA THR A 53 -5.04 -9.58 -2.55
C THR A 53 -5.07 -9.43 -1.04
N ALA A 54 -4.43 -10.31 -0.27
CA ALA A 54 -4.35 -10.20 1.18
C ALA A 54 -3.62 -8.92 1.63
N ILE A 55 -2.57 -8.49 0.93
CA ILE A 55 -1.87 -7.22 1.19
C ILE A 55 -2.73 -6.02 0.85
N THR A 56 -3.57 -6.13 -0.17
CA THR A 56 -4.40 -5.03 -0.66
C THR A 56 -5.82 -5.01 -0.06
N GLY A 57 -6.01 -5.66 1.07
CA GLY A 57 -7.28 -5.63 1.80
C GLY A 57 -8.34 -6.62 1.31
N GLY A 58 -7.98 -7.51 0.37
CA GLY A 58 -8.84 -8.60 -0.09
C GLY A 58 -8.59 -9.93 0.62
N ASN A 59 -9.42 -10.91 0.37
CA ASN A 59 -9.23 -12.28 0.83
C ASN A 59 -9.70 -13.28 -0.23
N LEU A 60 -8.79 -13.63 -1.14
CA LEU A 60 -9.09 -14.60 -2.19
C LEU A 60 -9.30 -16.02 -1.66
N ARG A 61 -8.71 -16.37 -0.51
CA ARG A 61 -8.87 -17.70 0.10
C ARG A 61 -10.28 -17.97 0.58
N SER A 62 -11.00 -16.96 1.06
CA SER A 62 -12.38 -17.10 1.48
C SER A 62 -13.37 -17.04 0.32
N LEU A 63 -12.91 -16.73 -0.90
CA LEU A 63 -13.76 -16.49 -2.09
C LEU A 63 -14.96 -15.60 -1.72
N SER A 64 -14.66 -14.50 -1.01
CA SER A 64 -15.65 -13.58 -0.46
C SER A 64 -15.95 -12.44 -1.41
N LEU A 65 -16.97 -11.65 -1.07
CA LEU A 65 -17.31 -10.40 -1.76
C LEU A 65 -16.11 -9.46 -1.90
N PHE A 66 -15.18 -9.48 -0.93
CA PHE A 66 -13.98 -8.65 -0.90
C PHE A 66 -12.72 -9.36 -1.42
N SER A 67 -12.86 -10.41 -2.22
CA SER A 67 -11.70 -11.19 -2.70
C SER A 67 -10.71 -10.35 -3.51
N VAL A 68 -11.16 -9.38 -4.30
CA VAL A 68 -10.29 -8.47 -5.07
C VAL A 68 -9.66 -7.40 -4.16
N GLY A 69 -10.36 -7.00 -3.09
CA GLY A 69 -9.88 -5.98 -2.14
C GLY A 69 -9.78 -4.58 -2.75
N LEU A 70 -8.85 -3.79 -2.24
CA LEU A 70 -8.54 -2.42 -2.70
C LEU A 70 -7.47 -2.38 -3.80
N SER A 71 -7.01 -3.55 -4.31
CA SER A 71 -5.95 -3.64 -5.33
C SER A 71 -6.22 -2.77 -6.58
N PRO A 72 -7.43 -2.79 -7.19
CA PRO A 72 -7.71 -1.94 -8.35
C PRO A 72 -7.61 -0.45 -8.06
N TRP A 73 -8.11 -0.03 -6.91
CA TRP A 73 -8.08 1.36 -6.47
C TRP A 73 -6.65 1.83 -6.19
N MET A 74 -5.84 1.02 -5.51
CA MET A 74 -4.42 1.32 -5.28
C MET A 74 -3.66 1.45 -6.58
N SER A 75 -3.84 0.51 -7.50
CA SER A 75 -3.20 0.56 -8.83
C SER A 75 -3.61 1.80 -9.61
N ALA A 76 -4.89 2.15 -9.61
CA ALA A 76 -5.41 3.35 -10.27
C ALA A 76 -4.84 4.63 -9.66
N MET A 77 -4.76 4.70 -8.33
CA MET A 77 -4.21 5.84 -7.61
C MET A 77 -2.75 6.10 -7.96
N ILE A 78 -1.91 5.07 -7.93
CA ILE A 78 -0.48 5.25 -8.22
C ILE A 78 -0.25 5.58 -9.70
N LEU A 79 -0.94 4.90 -10.63
CA LEU A 79 -0.84 5.22 -12.04
C LEU A 79 -1.26 6.67 -12.30
N TRP A 80 -2.37 7.10 -11.70
CA TRP A 80 -2.82 8.49 -11.81
C TRP A 80 -1.79 9.47 -11.27
N GLN A 81 -1.21 9.20 -10.08
CA GLN A 81 -0.18 10.05 -9.48
C GLN A 81 1.06 10.13 -10.36
N MET A 82 1.53 9.01 -10.91
CA MET A 82 2.67 8.99 -11.83
C MET A 82 2.41 9.83 -13.09
N PHE A 83 1.21 9.73 -13.68
CA PHE A 83 0.83 10.55 -14.83
C PHE A 83 0.69 12.02 -14.47
N SER A 84 0.16 12.34 -13.29
CA SER A 84 -0.03 13.72 -12.81
C SER A 84 1.28 14.44 -12.52
N MET A 85 2.37 13.73 -12.21
CA MET A 85 3.70 14.32 -12.04
C MET A 85 4.28 14.87 -13.35
N SER A 86 3.80 14.39 -14.50
CA SER A 86 4.24 14.90 -15.80
C SER A 86 3.58 16.24 -16.10
N LYS A 87 4.37 17.32 -16.02
CA LYS A 87 3.93 18.68 -16.38
C LYS A 87 3.41 18.77 -17.83
N LYS A 88 3.90 17.90 -18.73
CA LYS A 88 3.48 17.87 -20.15
C LYS A 88 2.04 17.42 -20.33
N LEU A 89 1.53 16.57 -19.44
CA LEU A 89 0.15 16.04 -19.51
C LEU A 89 -0.88 16.98 -18.89
N GLY A 90 -0.47 17.97 -18.08
CA GLY A 90 -1.34 18.93 -17.42
C GLY A 90 -2.41 18.29 -16.49
N LEU A 91 -2.27 17.01 -16.15
CA LEU A 91 -3.27 16.30 -15.36
C LEU A 91 -3.30 16.74 -13.89
N GLY A 92 -2.15 17.21 -13.36
CA GLY A 92 -2.04 17.71 -12.00
C GLY A 92 -2.72 19.07 -11.77
N SER A 93 -2.98 19.84 -12.84
CA SER A 93 -3.66 21.15 -12.78
C SER A 93 -5.19 21.07 -12.87
N LEU A 94 -5.74 19.88 -13.07
CA LEU A 94 -7.18 19.68 -13.15
C LEU A 94 -7.85 19.88 -11.77
N PRO A 95 -9.12 20.33 -11.73
CA PRO A 95 -9.91 20.37 -10.50
C PRO A 95 -9.96 19.00 -9.82
N ILE A 96 -9.92 18.98 -8.49
CA ILE A 96 -9.88 17.76 -7.68
C ILE A 96 -11.03 16.81 -8.04
N GLU A 97 -12.24 17.32 -8.22
CA GLU A 97 -13.43 16.54 -8.60
C GLU A 97 -13.25 15.79 -9.94
N VAL A 98 -12.62 16.44 -10.92
CA VAL A 98 -12.35 15.84 -12.23
C VAL A 98 -11.28 14.75 -12.10
N GLN A 99 -10.25 15.01 -11.30
CA GLN A 99 -9.21 14.02 -11.02
C GLN A 99 -9.81 12.78 -10.35
N ASP A 100 -10.65 12.96 -9.32
CA ASP A 100 -11.26 11.85 -8.59
C ASP A 100 -12.21 11.02 -9.46
N ARG A 101 -13.00 11.68 -10.30
CA ARG A 101 -13.85 10.98 -11.29
C ARG A 101 -13.00 10.11 -12.24
N ARG A 102 -11.89 10.64 -12.76
CA ARG A 102 -11.00 9.88 -13.66
C ARG A 102 -10.31 8.72 -12.96
N LYS A 103 -9.88 8.91 -11.70
CA LYS A 103 -9.34 7.83 -10.86
C LYS A 103 -10.37 6.72 -10.66
N MET A 104 -11.64 7.06 -10.40
CA MET A 104 -12.72 6.09 -10.25
C MET A 104 -12.99 5.30 -11.53
N ILE A 105 -12.96 5.96 -12.70
CA ILE A 105 -13.08 5.28 -14.00
C ILE A 105 -11.91 4.30 -14.20
N LEU A 106 -10.67 4.74 -13.91
CA LEU A 106 -9.49 3.87 -14.00
C LEU A 106 -9.59 2.69 -13.04
N THR A 107 -10.06 2.93 -11.81
CA THR A 107 -10.34 1.87 -10.82
C THR A 107 -11.36 0.88 -11.35
N PHE A 108 -12.43 1.34 -11.99
CA PHE A 108 -13.46 0.48 -12.57
C PHE A 108 -12.88 -0.43 -13.67
N VAL A 109 -12.08 0.12 -14.58
CA VAL A 109 -11.43 -0.66 -15.65
C VAL A 109 -10.52 -1.74 -15.08
N ILE A 110 -9.67 -1.39 -14.10
CA ILE A 110 -8.77 -2.36 -13.46
C ILE A 110 -9.56 -3.39 -12.66
N ALA A 111 -10.61 -2.98 -11.93
CA ALA A 111 -11.47 -3.89 -11.18
C ALA A 111 -12.19 -4.87 -12.09
N LEU A 112 -12.66 -4.42 -13.27
CA LEU A 112 -13.29 -5.27 -14.26
C LEU A 112 -12.30 -6.32 -14.80
N ILE A 113 -11.06 -5.93 -15.12
CA ILE A 113 -10.02 -6.84 -15.58
C ILE A 113 -9.70 -7.88 -14.50
N GLN A 114 -9.50 -7.45 -13.25
CA GLN A 114 -9.15 -8.36 -12.14
C GLN A 114 -10.32 -9.28 -11.78
N SER A 115 -11.55 -8.77 -11.70
CA SER A 115 -12.72 -9.57 -11.36
C SER A 115 -13.04 -10.61 -12.44
N LEU A 116 -12.92 -10.25 -13.73
CA LEU A 116 -13.06 -11.21 -14.83
C LEU A 116 -11.98 -12.30 -14.75
N ALA A 117 -10.71 -11.93 -14.61
CA ALA A 117 -9.61 -12.87 -14.54
C ALA A 117 -9.78 -13.85 -13.36
N ILE A 118 -10.23 -13.38 -12.21
CA ILE A 118 -10.50 -14.24 -11.05
C ILE A 118 -11.69 -15.15 -11.32
N THR A 119 -12.83 -14.58 -11.76
CA THR A 119 -14.10 -15.35 -11.91
C THR A 119 -13.99 -16.46 -12.96
N LEU A 120 -13.25 -16.23 -14.05
CA LEU A 120 -13.02 -17.24 -15.08
C LEU A 120 -12.22 -18.45 -14.57
N ASN A 121 -11.45 -18.28 -13.52
CA ASN A 121 -10.66 -19.35 -12.88
C ASN A 121 -11.31 -19.92 -11.62
N LEU A 122 -12.53 -19.47 -11.24
CA LEU A 122 -13.22 -19.98 -10.05
C LEU A 122 -13.81 -21.38 -10.33
N PRO A 123 -13.78 -22.31 -9.33
CA PRO A 123 -14.46 -23.59 -9.40
C PRO A 123 -15.97 -23.39 -9.23
N ILE A 124 -16.70 -23.26 -10.34
CA ILE A 124 -18.15 -23.08 -10.36
C ILE A 124 -18.85 -24.43 -10.18
N GLN A 125 -19.94 -24.46 -9.43
CA GLN A 125 -20.74 -25.65 -9.21
C GLN A 125 -21.37 -26.13 -10.51
N SER A 126 -21.33 -27.46 -10.76
CA SER A 126 -21.96 -28.10 -11.90
C SER A 126 -23.49 -28.01 -11.78
N GLY A 127 -24.18 -27.70 -12.88
CA GLY A 127 -25.64 -27.64 -12.94
C GLY A 127 -26.28 -26.25 -12.96
N VAL A 128 -25.48 -25.18 -12.95
CA VAL A 128 -25.94 -23.80 -13.06
C VAL A 128 -25.49 -23.18 -14.39
N ASN A 129 -26.26 -22.22 -14.91
CA ASN A 129 -25.90 -21.51 -16.14
C ASN A 129 -24.60 -20.73 -15.93
N TYR A 130 -23.49 -21.21 -16.55
CA TYR A 130 -22.15 -20.67 -16.38
C TYR A 130 -22.08 -19.15 -16.68
N GLY A 131 -22.73 -18.68 -17.76
CA GLY A 131 -22.70 -17.27 -18.14
C GLY A 131 -23.38 -16.36 -17.10
N LEU A 132 -24.49 -16.83 -16.50
CA LEU A 132 -25.20 -16.08 -15.48
C LEU A 132 -24.37 -15.99 -14.18
N VAL A 133 -23.78 -17.10 -13.76
CA VAL A 133 -22.92 -17.14 -12.55
C VAL A 133 -21.67 -16.28 -12.73
N LEU A 134 -21.06 -16.32 -13.92
CA LEU A 134 -19.91 -15.51 -14.26
C LEU A 134 -20.24 -14.01 -14.16
N THR A 135 -21.29 -13.56 -14.84
CA THR A 135 -21.67 -12.14 -14.82
C THR A 135 -22.05 -11.68 -13.42
N LEU A 136 -22.76 -12.48 -12.64
CA LEU A 136 -23.16 -12.17 -11.28
C LEU A 136 -21.92 -12.03 -10.36
N ASN A 137 -20.99 -12.97 -10.42
CA ASN A 137 -19.78 -12.91 -9.59
C ASN A 137 -18.85 -11.75 -9.96
N VAL A 138 -18.71 -11.43 -11.27
CA VAL A 138 -17.96 -10.25 -11.70
C VAL A 138 -18.58 -8.97 -11.13
N LEU A 139 -19.90 -8.81 -11.23
CA LEU A 139 -20.59 -7.64 -10.67
C LEU A 139 -20.45 -7.56 -9.15
N LEU A 140 -20.55 -8.68 -8.45
CA LEU A 140 -20.38 -8.73 -6.99
C LEU A 140 -18.95 -8.35 -6.58
N LEU A 141 -17.93 -8.82 -7.28
CA LEU A 141 -16.52 -8.47 -7.00
C LEU A 141 -16.23 -6.99 -7.25
N ILE A 142 -16.76 -6.43 -8.34
CA ILE A 142 -16.63 -4.98 -8.61
C ILE A 142 -17.37 -4.18 -7.54
N ALA A 143 -18.61 -4.55 -7.21
CA ALA A 143 -19.37 -3.89 -6.16
C ALA A 143 -18.66 -3.97 -4.80
N GLY A 144 -18.05 -5.12 -4.46
CA GLY A 144 -17.25 -5.30 -3.26
C GLY A 144 -16.03 -4.37 -3.22
N THR A 145 -15.33 -4.19 -4.34
CA THR A 145 -14.20 -3.26 -4.43
C THR A 145 -14.65 -1.82 -4.19
N PHE A 146 -15.71 -1.36 -4.86
CA PHE A 146 -16.21 0.00 -4.67
C PHE A 146 -16.80 0.23 -3.28
N PHE A 147 -17.41 -0.79 -2.69
CA PHE A 147 -17.87 -0.73 -1.31
C PHE A 147 -16.71 -0.56 -0.33
N LEU A 148 -15.57 -1.26 -0.56
CA LEU A 148 -14.36 -1.08 0.25
C LEU A 148 -13.74 0.31 0.07
N VAL A 149 -13.74 0.86 -1.15
CA VAL A 149 -13.28 2.24 -1.40
C VAL A 149 -14.15 3.22 -0.63
N TRP A 150 -15.48 3.10 -0.73
CA TRP A 150 -16.42 3.94 0.02
C TRP A 150 -16.24 3.82 1.53
N LEU A 151 -16.06 2.59 2.06
CA LEU A 151 -15.80 2.35 3.47
C LEU A 151 -14.48 2.99 3.93
N SER A 152 -13.46 2.96 3.07
CA SER A 152 -12.17 3.61 3.27
C SER A 152 -12.29 5.14 3.34
N ASP A 153 -13.09 5.72 2.44
CA ASP A 153 -13.34 7.15 2.42
C ASP A 153 -14.12 7.60 3.67
N LEU A 154 -15.13 6.83 4.10
CA LEU A 154 -15.84 7.08 5.36
C LEU A 154 -14.89 7.01 6.57
N ASN A 155 -13.98 6.02 6.59
CA ASN A 155 -12.99 5.92 7.67
C ASN A 155 -12.00 7.09 7.65
N SER A 156 -11.66 7.62 6.48
CA SER A 156 -10.82 8.83 6.36
C SER A 156 -11.51 10.08 6.91
N LEU A 157 -12.83 10.19 6.75
CA LEU A 157 -13.61 11.33 7.24
C LEU A 157 -13.90 11.26 8.74
N PHE A 158 -14.39 10.14 9.21
CA PHE A 158 -14.92 9.97 10.56
C PHE A 158 -14.02 9.20 11.50
N GLY A 159 -13.13 8.37 10.97
CA GLY A 159 -12.26 7.47 11.71
C GLY A 159 -10.82 7.98 11.84
N VAL A 160 -9.91 7.03 12.01
CA VAL A 160 -8.45 7.19 12.06
C VAL A 160 -7.79 6.21 11.10
N GLY A 161 -6.75 6.64 10.39
CA GLY A 161 -5.92 5.81 9.53
C GLY A 161 -6.53 5.48 8.16
N GLY A 162 -7.71 5.98 7.83
CA GLY A 162 -8.31 5.88 6.50
C GLY A 162 -8.28 4.46 5.91
N SER A 163 -7.82 4.33 4.66
CA SER A 163 -7.66 3.05 3.95
C SER A 163 -6.62 2.13 4.60
N LEU A 164 -5.62 2.69 5.27
CA LEU A 164 -4.51 1.92 5.86
C LEU A 164 -5.00 0.95 6.93
N VAL A 165 -6.03 1.31 7.71
CA VAL A 165 -6.56 0.45 8.77
C VAL A 165 -7.30 -0.76 8.19
N ILE A 166 -8.03 -0.59 7.07
CA ILE A 166 -8.70 -1.70 6.38
C ILE A 166 -7.66 -2.67 5.84
N LEU A 167 -6.58 -2.14 5.22
CA LEU A 167 -5.46 -2.94 4.73
C LEU A 167 -4.75 -3.69 5.87
N MET A 168 -4.48 -3.00 6.99
CA MET A 168 -3.91 -3.64 8.19
C MET A 168 -4.78 -4.78 8.72
N SER A 169 -6.09 -4.58 8.76
CA SER A 169 -7.04 -5.59 9.26
C SER A 169 -6.96 -6.88 8.43
N SER A 170 -6.92 -6.75 7.10
CA SER A 170 -6.76 -7.89 6.19
C SER A 170 -5.43 -8.63 6.43
N MET A 171 -4.33 -7.87 6.54
CA MET A 171 -3.02 -8.46 6.81
C MET A 171 -2.97 -9.18 8.15
N VAL A 172 -3.46 -8.56 9.21
CA VAL A 172 -3.49 -9.16 10.56
C VAL A 172 -4.37 -10.41 10.60
N ALA A 173 -5.49 -10.42 9.86
CA ALA A 173 -6.38 -11.58 9.81
C ALA A 173 -5.78 -12.76 9.01
N SER A 174 -5.03 -12.50 7.93
CA SER A 174 -4.52 -13.54 7.02
C SER A 174 -3.13 -14.06 7.40
N MET A 175 -2.25 -13.21 7.96
CA MET A 175 -0.86 -13.56 8.26
C MET A 175 -0.66 -14.77 9.16
N PRO A 176 -1.31 -14.90 10.34
CA PRO A 176 -1.03 -16.01 11.25
C PRO A 176 -1.30 -17.36 10.60
N GLN A 177 -2.41 -17.48 9.88
CA GLN A 177 -2.77 -18.71 9.18
C GLN A 177 -1.81 -19.04 8.04
N ASN A 178 -1.40 -18.03 7.28
CA ASN A 178 -0.45 -18.20 6.18
C ASN A 178 0.91 -18.71 6.67
N ILE A 179 1.41 -18.13 7.75
CA ILE A 179 2.68 -18.54 8.37
C ILE A 179 2.57 -19.98 8.91
N LEU A 180 1.52 -20.28 9.66
CA LEU A 180 1.31 -21.62 10.24
C LEU A 180 1.20 -22.70 9.16
N ASN A 181 0.48 -22.41 8.07
CA ASN A 181 0.35 -23.34 6.96
C ASN A 181 1.70 -23.59 6.27
N SER A 182 2.48 -22.54 6.02
CA SER A 182 3.82 -22.69 5.41
C SER A 182 4.79 -23.46 6.30
N ILE A 183 4.75 -23.25 7.60
CA ILE A 183 5.56 -24.02 8.55
C ILE A 183 5.19 -25.52 8.51
N LYS A 184 3.89 -25.82 8.42
CA LYS A 184 3.38 -27.20 8.32
C LYS A 184 3.76 -27.86 6.99
N GLU A 185 3.57 -27.17 5.88
CA GLU A 185 3.87 -27.68 4.53
C GLU A 185 5.35 -27.95 4.32
N LEU A 186 6.21 -27.10 4.88
CA LEU A 186 7.67 -27.20 4.76
C LEU A 186 8.29 -28.15 5.80
N GLN A 187 7.50 -28.62 6.77
CA GLN A 187 7.98 -29.45 7.91
C GLN A 187 9.23 -28.86 8.58
N VAL A 188 9.27 -27.55 8.72
CA VAL A 188 10.47 -26.83 9.19
C VAL A 188 10.66 -27.05 10.67
N GLY A 189 11.89 -27.38 11.07
CA GLY A 189 12.21 -27.59 12.46
C GLY A 189 12.08 -26.33 13.33
N PRO A 190 11.84 -26.46 14.64
CA PRO A 190 11.61 -25.33 15.55
C PRO A 190 12.79 -24.34 15.60
N LEU A 191 13.99 -24.81 15.37
CA LEU A 191 15.21 -23.99 15.34
C LEU A 191 15.17 -23.00 14.15
N PHE A 192 14.72 -23.46 12.98
CA PHE A 192 14.59 -22.58 11.80
C PHE A 192 13.50 -21.52 12.02
N VAL A 193 12.36 -21.88 12.62
CA VAL A 193 11.29 -20.93 12.96
C VAL A 193 11.79 -19.88 13.93
N GLY A 194 12.59 -20.27 14.95
CA GLY A 194 13.22 -19.36 15.90
C GLY A 194 14.18 -18.38 15.21
N LEU A 195 15.04 -18.87 14.30
CA LEU A 195 15.96 -18.05 13.53
C LEU A 195 15.21 -17.05 12.61
N LEU A 196 14.15 -17.50 11.95
CA LEU A 196 13.32 -16.66 11.11
C LEU A 196 12.64 -15.55 11.91
N LEU A 197 12.16 -15.83 13.12
CA LEU A 197 11.60 -14.83 14.03
C LEU A 197 12.66 -13.79 14.44
N ILE A 198 13.86 -14.21 14.78
CA ILE A 198 14.97 -13.30 15.16
C ILE A 198 15.32 -12.39 13.99
N ILE A 199 15.46 -12.94 12.77
CA ILE A 199 15.74 -12.17 11.57
C ILE A 199 14.61 -11.17 11.30
N SER A 200 13.34 -11.59 11.39
CA SER A 200 12.19 -10.74 11.19
C SER A 200 12.12 -9.58 12.19
N LEU A 201 12.45 -9.84 13.46
CA LEU A 201 12.53 -8.80 14.49
C LEU A 201 13.69 -7.83 14.24
N ALA A 202 14.85 -8.32 13.75
CA ALA A 202 15.96 -7.47 13.36
C ALA A 202 15.57 -6.54 12.19
N PHE A 203 14.89 -7.06 11.17
CA PHE A 203 14.36 -6.26 10.07
C PHE A 203 13.34 -5.21 10.54
N LEU A 204 12.45 -5.58 11.46
CA LEU A 204 11.50 -4.64 12.06
C LEU A 204 12.22 -3.52 12.80
N TYR A 205 13.24 -3.84 13.59
CA TYR A 205 14.04 -2.86 14.32
C TYR A 205 14.75 -1.87 13.39
N ILE A 206 15.38 -2.37 12.32
CA ILE A 206 16.02 -1.55 11.29
C ILE A 206 14.98 -0.65 10.60
N SER A 207 13.79 -1.19 10.30
CA SER A 207 12.68 -0.45 9.71
C SER A 207 12.24 0.73 10.59
N VAL A 208 12.13 0.54 11.90
CA VAL A 208 11.79 1.60 12.85
C VAL A 208 12.85 2.69 12.88
N ILE A 209 14.14 2.32 12.86
CA ILE A 209 15.25 3.28 12.82
C ILE A 209 15.18 4.12 11.53
N MET A 210 15.07 3.48 10.37
CA MET A 210 15.04 4.16 9.07
C MET A 210 13.84 5.12 8.95
N GLN A 211 12.70 4.75 9.52
CA GLN A 211 11.50 5.58 9.48
C GLN A 211 11.57 6.80 10.41
N ARG A 212 12.37 6.71 11.48
CA ARG A 212 12.64 7.83 12.40
C ARG A 212 13.81 8.69 11.97
N ALA A 213 14.68 8.19 11.11
CA ALA A 213 15.85 8.91 10.66
C ALA A 213 15.46 10.12 9.82
N ARG A 214 15.82 11.31 10.28
CA ARG A 214 15.53 12.61 9.63
C ARG A 214 16.80 13.41 9.46
N TYR A 215 16.97 13.96 8.28
CA TYR A 215 18.02 14.93 8.00
C TYR A 215 17.49 16.34 8.25
N ARG A 216 18.19 17.14 9.06
CA ARG A 216 17.78 18.49 9.46
C ARG A 216 18.54 19.53 8.71
N ILE A 217 17.85 20.38 7.97
CA ILE A 217 18.41 21.54 7.29
C ILE A 217 18.07 22.76 8.14
N LEU A 218 19.10 23.54 8.51
CA LEU A 218 18.90 24.78 9.22
C LEU A 218 18.24 25.81 8.30
N VAL A 219 17.11 26.33 8.73
CA VAL A 219 16.33 27.34 8.03
C VAL A 219 16.34 28.64 8.85
N ASN A 220 16.61 29.76 8.20
CA ASN A 220 16.48 31.06 8.81
C ASN A 220 15.07 31.59 8.60
N LYS A 221 14.43 32.06 9.68
CA LYS A 221 13.13 32.71 9.65
C LYS A 221 13.30 34.19 9.99
N ILE A 222 12.83 35.09 9.12
CA ILE A 222 12.92 36.53 9.33
C ILE A 222 12.15 36.98 10.59
N THR A 223 11.07 36.27 10.90
CA THR A 223 10.15 36.63 11.99
C THR A 223 10.56 36.11 13.38
N ILE A 224 11.59 35.26 13.46
CA ILE A 224 11.98 34.63 14.73
C ILE A 224 13.26 35.26 15.27
N HIS A 225 13.23 35.66 16.54
CA HIS A 225 14.38 36.19 17.24
C HIS A 225 15.56 35.19 17.22
N ASN A 226 16.78 35.68 17.03
CA ASN A 226 18.01 34.88 16.92
C ASN A 226 18.25 33.86 18.03
N ARG A 227 17.70 34.09 19.23
CA ARG A 227 17.77 33.15 20.37
C ARG A 227 17.11 31.81 20.07
N PHE A 228 16.11 31.78 19.19
CA PHE A 228 15.35 30.56 18.83
C PHE A 228 15.79 29.94 17.52
N LYS A 229 16.86 30.44 16.89
CA LYS A 229 17.38 29.98 15.60
C LYS A 229 17.70 28.48 15.58
N ARG A 230 18.08 27.87 16.71
CA ARG A 230 18.37 26.42 16.83
C ARG A 230 17.15 25.53 16.63
N TYR A 231 15.95 26.07 16.77
CA TYR A 231 14.67 25.33 16.62
C TYR A 231 14.04 25.51 15.24
N SER A 232 14.68 26.29 14.36
CA SER A 232 14.22 26.53 13.00
C SER A 232 14.97 25.62 12.04
N TYR A 233 14.38 24.47 11.71
CA TYR A 233 14.93 23.49 10.78
C TYR A 233 13.82 22.88 9.94
N LEU A 234 14.18 22.45 8.73
CA LEU A 234 13.36 21.62 7.85
C LEU A 234 13.81 20.18 8.01
N ASP A 235 12.89 19.30 8.41
CA ASP A 235 13.14 17.87 8.53
C ASP A 235 12.85 17.18 7.21
N ILE A 236 13.84 16.47 6.66
CA ILE A 236 13.68 15.58 5.50
C ILE A 236 13.86 14.14 6.00
N GLN A 237 12.91 13.26 5.71
CA GLN A 237 13.00 11.84 6.07
C GLN A 237 14.06 11.14 5.20
N LEU A 238 14.83 10.23 5.81
CA LEU A 238 15.82 9.42 5.09
C LEU A 238 15.17 8.42 4.12
N ASN A 239 13.96 7.96 4.44
CA ASN A 239 13.13 7.17 3.54
C ASN A 239 11.79 7.88 3.34
N PRO A 240 11.69 8.87 2.42
CA PRO A 240 10.47 9.63 2.22
C PRO A 240 9.32 8.77 1.67
N ALA A 241 9.63 7.69 0.96
CA ALA A 241 8.64 6.78 0.41
C ALA A 241 7.95 5.91 1.48
N GLY A 242 8.62 5.66 2.61
CA GLY A 242 8.10 4.79 3.67
C GLY A 242 7.86 3.35 3.19
N GLY A 243 6.82 2.70 3.71
CA GLY A 243 6.38 1.35 3.34
C GLY A 243 5.42 1.27 2.15
N MET A 244 4.94 2.41 1.66
CA MET A 244 3.96 2.48 0.58
C MET A 244 4.40 1.77 -0.71
N PRO A 245 5.66 1.93 -1.20
CA PRO A 245 6.10 1.31 -2.46
C PRO A 245 5.89 -0.19 -2.51
N PHE A 246 6.06 -0.89 -1.38
CA PHE A 246 5.89 -2.34 -1.31
C PHE A 246 4.44 -2.77 -1.60
N MET A 247 3.46 -2.11 -0.99
CA MET A 247 2.04 -2.42 -1.18
C MET A 247 1.62 -2.19 -2.64
N TYR A 248 2.01 -1.04 -3.18
CA TYR A 248 1.68 -0.67 -4.55
C TYR A 248 2.44 -1.52 -5.58
N ALA A 249 3.67 -1.94 -5.30
CA ALA A 249 4.43 -2.84 -6.17
C ALA A 249 3.72 -4.18 -6.34
N MET A 250 3.20 -4.76 -5.23
CA MET A 250 2.43 -6.01 -5.30
C MET A 250 1.17 -5.87 -6.15
N SER A 251 0.46 -4.74 -6.01
CA SER A 251 -0.73 -4.47 -6.81
C SER A 251 -0.41 -4.27 -8.29
N LEU A 252 0.67 -3.53 -8.63
CA LEU A 252 1.06 -3.28 -10.02
C LEU A 252 1.61 -4.52 -10.73
N VAL A 253 2.43 -5.32 -10.04
CA VAL A 253 3.03 -6.54 -10.63
C VAL A 253 1.96 -7.61 -10.89
N SER A 254 0.83 -7.57 -10.21
CA SER A 254 -0.29 -8.47 -10.48
C SER A 254 -1.10 -8.10 -11.73
N ILE A 255 -1.08 -6.85 -12.20
CA ILE A 255 -1.86 -6.41 -13.39
C ILE A 255 -1.47 -7.17 -14.66
N PRO A 256 -0.19 -7.29 -15.06
CA PRO A 256 0.19 -8.07 -16.24
C PRO A 256 -0.28 -9.51 -16.18
N GLN A 257 -0.25 -10.12 -14.99
CA GLN A 257 -0.69 -11.49 -14.79
C GLN A 257 -2.21 -11.63 -15.03
N TYR A 258 -3.04 -10.74 -14.45
CA TYR A 258 -4.47 -10.73 -14.72
C TYR A 258 -4.78 -10.52 -16.20
N PHE A 259 -4.04 -9.63 -16.86
CA PHE A 259 -4.21 -9.37 -18.27
C PHE A 259 -3.86 -10.60 -19.14
N LEU A 260 -2.77 -11.29 -18.83
CA LEU A 260 -2.39 -12.53 -19.51
C LEU A 260 -3.42 -13.65 -19.28
N MET A 261 -3.98 -13.77 -18.08
CA MET A 261 -5.05 -14.73 -17.79
C MET A 261 -6.30 -14.46 -18.63
N LEU A 262 -6.67 -13.19 -18.85
CA LEU A 262 -7.78 -12.85 -19.75
C LEU A 262 -7.46 -13.17 -21.21
N LEU A 263 -6.24 -12.87 -21.68
CA LEU A 263 -5.81 -13.20 -23.03
C LEU A 263 -5.84 -14.71 -23.29
N GLN A 264 -5.51 -15.52 -22.29
CA GLN A 264 -5.57 -16.98 -22.39
C GLN A 264 -6.99 -17.49 -22.64
N VAL A 265 -8.00 -16.83 -22.07
CA VAL A 265 -9.42 -17.19 -22.30
C VAL A 265 -9.85 -16.83 -23.73
N ILE A 266 -9.38 -15.69 -24.25
CA ILE A 266 -9.70 -15.22 -25.61
C ILE A 266 -8.95 -16.05 -26.67
N PHE A 267 -7.69 -16.41 -26.38
CA PHE A 267 -6.81 -17.13 -27.27
C PHE A 267 -6.26 -18.41 -26.62
N PRO A 268 -7.08 -19.45 -26.40
CA PRO A 268 -6.67 -20.63 -25.64
C PRO A 268 -5.55 -21.45 -26.28
N ASN A 269 -5.41 -21.34 -27.59
CA ASN A 269 -4.40 -22.13 -28.38
C ASN A 269 -3.07 -21.35 -28.57
N ALA A 270 -2.91 -20.15 -28.04
CA ALA A 270 -1.70 -19.36 -28.20
C ALA A 270 -0.63 -19.81 -27.19
N SER A 271 0.33 -20.62 -27.64
CA SER A 271 1.42 -21.14 -26.80
C SER A 271 2.24 -20.03 -26.14
N TRP A 272 2.48 -18.91 -26.85
CA TRP A 272 3.24 -17.80 -26.33
C TRP A 272 2.58 -17.17 -25.07
N ILE A 273 1.23 -17.15 -24.97
CA ILE A 273 0.53 -16.64 -23.78
C ILE A 273 0.80 -17.56 -22.59
N GLN A 274 0.75 -18.89 -22.79
CA GLN A 274 1.04 -19.86 -21.73
C GLN A 274 2.48 -19.75 -21.25
N ASP A 275 3.43 -19.55 -22.16
CA ASP A 275 4.84 -19.34 -21.84
C ASP A 275 5.03 -18.08 -21.00
N TRP A 276 4.40 -16.96 -21.36
CA TRP A 276 4.45 -15.72 -20.60
C TRP A 276 3.77 -15.84 -19.23
N ILE A 277 2.63 -16.50 -19.12
CA ILE A 277 1.99 -16.79 -17.82
C ILE A 277 2.96 -17.59 -16.95
N GLY A 278 3.63 -18.61 -17.53
CA GLY A 278 4.64 -19.39 -16.84
C GLY A 278 5.84 -18.55 -16.38
N GLN A 279 6.30 -17.58 -17.18
CA GLN A 279 7.40 -16.68 -16.83
C GLN A 279 7.02 -15.67 -15.75
N PHE A 280 5.78 -15.17 -15.74
CA PHE A 280 5.25 -14.31 -14.69
C PHE A 280 4.73 -15.09 -13.47
N ALA A 281 4.86 -16.42 -13.48
CA ALA A 281 4.59 -17.22 -12.29
C ALA A 281 5.64 -16.94 -11.20
N ILE A 282 5.22 -17.10 -9.95
CA ILE A 282 6.09 -16.94 -8.80
C ILE A 282 7.22 -17.97 -8.83
N GLY A 283 8.38 -17.55 -8.34
CA GLY A 283 9.59 -18.38 -8.38
C GLY A 283 10.32 -18.34 -9.71
N ARG A 284 9.81 -17.59 -10.70
CA ARG A 284 10.51 -17.37 -11.95
C ARG A 284 11.32 -16.06 -11.93
N PRO A 285 12.47 -16.04 -12.60
CA PRO A 285 13.35 -14.86 -12.60
C PRO A 285 12.67 -13.60 -13.16
N VAL A 286 11.87 -13.72 -14.21
CA VAL A 286 11.19 -12.59 -14.86
C VAL A 286 10.26 -11.88 -13.89
N TRP A 287 9.46 -12.61 -13.12
CA TRP A 287 8.59 -12.05 -12.10
C TRP A 287 9.38 -11.30 -11.03
N LEU A 288 10.45 -11.91 -10.51
CA LEU A 288 11.27 -11.32 -9.45
C LEU A 288 11.98 -10.03 -9.92
N TYR A 289 12.60 -10.05 -11.10
CA TYR A 289 13.25 -8.86 -11.65
C TYR A 289 12.24 -7.73 -11.89
N THR A 290 11.07 -8.04 -12.46
CA THR A 290 10.00 -7.06 -12.65
C THR A 290 9.56 -6.46 -11.31
N TYR A 291 9.38 -7.29 -10.28
CA TYR A 291 9.03 -6.84 -8.94
C TYR A 291 10.08 -5.91 -8.34
N ILE A 292 11.36 -6.26 -8.40
CA ILE A 292 12.46 -5.44 -7.87
C ILE A 292 12.55 -4.10 -8.59
N VAL A 293 12.45 -4.09 -9.93
CA VAL A 293 12.47 -2.86 -10.72
C VAL A 293 11.29 -1.96 -10.41
N VAL A 294 10.08 -2.53 -10.37
CA VAL A 294 8.86 -1.78 -10.02
C VAL A 294 8.97 -1.22 -8.61
N LEU A 295 9.44 -2.01 -7.65
CA LEU A 295 9.62 -1.58 -6.26
C LEU A 295 10.60 -0.40 -6.16
N PHE A 296 11.72 -0.44 -6.89
CA PHE A 296 12.70 0.64 -6.91
C PHE A 296 12.12 1.91 -7.53
N ILE A 297 11.47 1.81 -8.70
CA ILE A 297 10.83 2.94 -9.38
C ILE A 297 9.75 3.57 -8.51
N LEU A 298 8.90 2.75 -7.88
CA LEU A 298 7.88 3.23 -6.96
C LEU A 298 8.47 3.91 -5.73
N GLY A 299 9.58 3.39 -5.19
CA GLY A 299 10.30 4.03 -4.09
C GLY A 299 10.77 5.44 -4.45
N LEU A 300 11.31 5.64 -5.66
CA LEU A 300 11.65 6.96 -6.16
C LEU A 300 10.40 7.83 -6.34
N ALA A 301 9.37 7.33 -7.02
CA ALA A 301 8.14 8.08 -7.30
C ALA A 301 7.45 8.54 -6.00
N PHE A 302 7.26 7.64 -5.03
CA PHE A 302 6.64 7.98 -3.74
C PHE A 302 7.45 8.99 -2.94
N SER A 303 8.77 8.97 -3.04
CA SER A 303 9.61 9.96 -2.36
C SER A 303 9.30 11.38 -2.86
N PHE A 304 9.12 11.57 -4.17
CA PHE A 304 8.75 12.86 -4.75
C PHE A 304 7.27 13.21 -4.52
N ILE A 305 6.37 12.22 -4.45
CA ILE A 305 4.96 12.44 -4.14
C ILE A 305 4.80 12.92 -2.69
N ASN A 306 5.48 12.27 -1.75
CA ASN A 306 5.36 12.58 -0.33
C ASN A 306 6.12 13.86 0.07
N MET A 307 7.18 14.20 -0.67
CA MET A 307 7.99 15.40 -0.44
C MET A 307 8.12 16.19 -1.74
N ASN A 308 7.20 17.13 -1.97
CA ASN A 308 7.24 18.02 -3.14
C ASN A 308 8.14 19.22 -2.84
N GLY A 309 9.36 19.24 -3.38
CA GLY A 309 10.32 20.32 -3.14
C GLY A 309 9.88 21.67 -3.70
N GLU A 310 9.05 21.70 -4.76
CA GLU A 310 8.50 22.95 -5.31
C GLU A 310 7.51 23.57 -4.30
N GLU A 311 6.60 22.75 -3.76
CA GLU A 311 5.62 23.20 -2.77
C GLU A 311 6.27 23.66 -1.46
N ILE A 312 7.30 22.92 -1.00
CA ILE A 312 8.08 23.29 0.19
C ILE A 312 8.78 24.63 -0.02
N ALA A 313 9.46 24.82 -1.17
CA ALA A 313 10.15 26.08 -1.48
C ALA A 313 9.19 27.26 -1.60
N GLU A 314 8.00 27.05 -2.17
CA GLU A 314 6.97 28.08 -2.27
C GLU A 314 6.40 28.47 -0.89
N LYS A 315 6.13 27.48 -0.03
CA LYS A 315 5.71 27.71 1.37
C LYS A 315 6.79 28.50 2.14
N MET A 316 8.05 28.11 2.01
CA MET A 316 9.18 28.82 2.63
C MET A 316 9.28 30.28 2.14
N LYS A 317 9.14 30.51 0.82
CA LYS A 317 9.14 31.85 0.25
C LYS A 317 8.01 32.71 0.82
N LYS A 318 6.79 32.16 0.93
CA LYS A 318 5.61 32.84 1.48
C LYS A 318 5.74 33.15 2.98
N SER A 319 6.41 32.28 3.73
CA SER A 319 6.60 32.44 5.19
C SER A 319 7.85 33.26 5.56
N GLY A 320 8.61 33.74 4.58
CA GLY A 320 9.86 34.47 4.84
C GLY A 320 10.97 33.58 5.40
N GLU A 321 10.95 32.30 5.06
CA GLU A 321 11.96 31.33 5.44
C GLU A 321 12.97 31.16 4.31
N TYR A 322 14.25 31.02 4.64
CA TYR A 322 15.29 30.79 3.64
C TYR A 322 16.40 29.90 4.18
N ILE A 323 17.05 29.17 3.28
CA ILE A 323 18.24 28.38 3.56
C ILE A 323 19.46 29.29 3.38
N TYR A 324 20.41 29.20 4.29
CA TYR A 324 21.63 30.01 4.19
C TYR A 324 22.33 29.77 2.86
N ASN A 325 22.76 30.86 2.19
CA ASN A 325 23.46 30.87 0.91
C ASN A 325 22.69 30.29 -0.29
N ILE A 326 21.33 30.18 -0.20
CA ILE A 326 20.47 29.75 -1.31
C ILE A 326 19.34 30.76 -1.47
N TYR A 327 19.14 31.27 -2.71
CA TYR A 327 18.08 32.22 -2.99
C TYR A 327 16.68 31.59 -2.83
N PRO A 328 15.75 32.31 -2.17
CA PRO A 328 14.37 31.84 -2.02
C PRO A 328 13.67 31.67 -3.37
N GLY A 329 12.98 30.54 -3.56
CA GLY A 329 12.22 30.24 -4.78
C GLY A 329 12.79 29.07 -5.57
N GLU A 330 13.13 29.28 -6.84
CA GLU A 330 13.52 28.18 -7.74
C GLU A 330 14.81 27.47 -7.31
N GLU A 331 15.82 28.22 -6.85
CA GLU A 331 17.06 27.61 -6.37
C GLU A 331 16.86 26.77 -5.12
N THR A 332 16.02 27.25 -4.19
CA THR A 332 15.62 26.47 -3.00
C THR A 332 14.89 25.20 -3.41
N SER A 333 13.98 25.26 -4.39
CA SER A 333 13.28 24.10 -4.92
C SER A 333 14.25 23.10 -5.54
N ARG A 334 15.19 23.56 -6.35
CA ARG A 334 16.22 22.71 -6.99
C ARG A 334 17.10 22.02 -5.95
N TYR A 335 17.51 22.73 -4.91
CA TYR A 335 18.32 22.17 -3.82
C TYR A 335 17.55 21.11 -3.03
N ILE A 336 16.28 21.38 -2.66
CA ILE A 336 15.45 20.44 -1.93
C ILE A 336 15.16 19.20 -2.77
N ASN A 337 14.82 19.35 -4.06
CA ASN A 337 14.59 18.23 -4.97
C ASN A 337 15.83 17.35 -5.15
N TRP A 338 17.01 17.93 -5.19
CA TRP A 338 18.27 17.19 -5.24
C TRP A 338 18.52 16.38 -3.98
N LEU A 339 18.22 16.93 -2.79
CA LEU A 339 18.28 16.19 -1.54
C LEU A 339 17.25 15.07 -1.49
N ILE A 340 16.00 15.35 -1.90
CA ILE A 340 14.95 14.34 -1.99
C ILE A 340 15.40 13.19 -2.91
N LEU A 341 15.99 13.48 -4.07
CA LEU A 341 16.49 12.44 -4.98
C LEU A 341 17.55 11.55 -4.31
N ARG A 342 18.50 12.14 -3.60
CA ARG A 342 19.53 11.37 -2.87
C ARG A 342 18.92 10.45 -1.83
N PHE A 343 18.01 10.97 -1.01
CA PHE A 343 17.33 10.16 0.01
C PHE A 343 16.35 9.17 -0.60
N ALA A 344 15.74 9.51 -1.73
CA ALA A 344 14.89 8.59 -2.50
C ALA A 344 15.68 7.37 -2.99
N VAL A 345 16.89 7.58 -3.53
CA VAL A 345 17.75 6.46 -3.97
C VAL A 345 18.16 5.59 -2.77
N ILE A 346 18.56 6.20 -1.65
CA ILE A 346 18.93 5.47 -0.42
C ILE A 346 17.71 4.68 0.11
N GLY A 347 16.55 5.35 0.22
CA GLY A 347 15.31 4.75 0.69
C GLY A 347 14.79 3.64 -0.21
N SER A 348 14.84 3.83 -1.54
CA SER A 348 14.42 2.80 -2.51
C SER A 348 15.34 1.60 -2.48
N THR A 349 16.66 1.79 -2.43
CA THR A 349 17.63 0.71 -2.29
C THR A 349 17.39 -0.06 -0.98
N TYR A 350 17.18 0.66 0.12
CA TYR A 350 16.81 0.06 1.41
C TYR A 350 15.53 -0.78 1.30
N THR A 351 14.48 -0.26 0.66
CA THR A 351 13.20 -0.97 0.47
C THR A 351 13.39 -2.23 -0.37
N VAL A 352 14.20 -2.18 -1.44
CA VAL A 352 14.56 -3.34 -2.26
C VAL A 352 15.34 -4.37 -1.46
N LEU A 353 16.29 -3.96 -0.63
CA LEU A 353 17.05 -4.87 0.23
C LEU A 353 16.14 -5.56 1.26
N MET A 354 15.21 -4.83 1.87
CA MET A 354 14.32 -5.36 2.89
C MET A 354 13.23 -6.28 2.33
N ALA A 355 12.62 -5.90 1.20
CA ALA A 355 11.47 -6.61 0.65
C ALA A 355 11.81 -7.49 -0.57
N GLY A 356 12.82 -7.12 -1.35
CA GLY A 356 13.21 -7.83 -2.58
C GLY A 356 14.25 -8.92 -2.34
N LEU A 357 15.26 -8.65 -1.49
CA LEU A 357 16.37 -9.58 -1.28
C LEU A 357 15.93 -10.93 -0.67
N PRO A 358 15.04 -10.97 0.35
CA PRO A 358 14.51 -12.24 0.85
C PRO A 358 13.79 -13.07 -0.21
N MET A 359 13.19 -12.41 -1.20
CA MET A 359 12.49 -13.08 -2.30
C MET A 359 13.40 -13.85 -3.26
N LEU A 360 14.71 -13.63 -3.24
CA LEU A 360 15.67 -14.44 -4.01
C LEU A 360 15.60 -15.93 -3.62
N ILE A 361 15.23 -16.23 -2.37
CA ILE A 361 15.08 -17.61 -1.89
C ILE A 361 13.96 -18.33 -2.64
N VAL A 362 12.94 -17.62 -3.09
CA VAL A 362 11.80 -18.17 -3.84
C VAL A 362 12.22 -18.74 -5.20
N LEU A 363 13.36 -18.29 -5.76
CA LEU A 363 13.92 -18.85 -7.00
C LEU A 363 14.38 -20.30 -6.83
N TYR A 364 14.77 -20.70 -5.61
CA TYR A 364 15.16 -22.08 -5.31
C TYR A 364 13.92 -22.96 -5.09
N ASP A 365 12.99 -22.49 -4.28
CA ASP A 365 11.77 -23.23 -3.96
C ASP A 365 10.60 -22.24 -3.69
N PRO A 366 9.57 -22.22 -4.57
CA PRO A 366 8.41 -21.36 -4.45
C PRO A 366 7.62 -21.53 -3.14
N ARG A 367 7.77 -22.67 -2.44
CA ARG A 367 7.10 -22.96 -1.17
C ARG A 367 7.55 -22.02 -0.04
N TYR A 368 8.78 -21.47 -0.10
CA TYR A 368 9.28 -20.49 0.89
C TYR A 368 8.69 -19.09 0.73
N MET A 369 7.88 -18.82 -0.29
CA MET A 369 7.37 -17.51 -0.62
C MET A 369 6.73 -16.78 0.57
N GLN A 370 5.84 -17.44 1.32
CA GLN A 370 5.13 -16.81 2.42
C GLN A 370 6.07 -16.43 3.57
N LEU A 371 7.12 -17.21 3.79
CA LEU A 371 8.12 -16.95 4.82
C LEU A 371 9.08 -15.83 4.40
N THR A 372 9.48 -15.80 3.15
CA THR A 372 10.40 -14.76 2.61
C THR A 372 9.74 -13.38 2.48
N MET A 373 8.42 -13.33 2.43
CA MET A 373 7.67 -12.07 2.44
C MET A 373 7.49 -11.45 3.82
N LEU A 374 7.74 -12.17 4.91
CA LEU A 374 7.56 -11.67 6.28
C LEU A 374 8.30 -10.34 6.55
N PRO A 375 9.57 -10.15 6.17
CA PRO A 375 10.25 -8.88 6.39
C PRO A 375 9.55 -7.70 5.70
N GLY A 376 9.10 -7.89 4.45
CA GLY A 376 8.34 -6.89 3.71
C GLY A 376 6.99 -6.56 4.36
N LEU A 377 6.29 -7.56 4.89
CA LEU A 377 5.03 -7.37 5.61
C LEU A 377 5.24 -6.59 6.92
N PHE A 378 6.28 -6.91 7.70
CA PHE A 378 6.62 -6.14 8.89
C PHE A 378 7.02 -4.70 8.56
N PHE A 379 7.67 -4.49 7.41
CA PHE A 379 8.01 -3.16 6.92
C PHE A 379 6.76 -2.32 6.61
N ILE A 380 5.76 -2.89 5.90
CA ILE A 380 4.48 -2.23 5.64
C ILE A 380 3.76 -1.93 6.96
N PHE A 381 3.63 -2.94 7.81
CA PHE A 381 2.93 -2.83 9.09
C PHE A 381 3.50 -1.71 9.95
N ASN A 382 4.84 -1.65 10.06
CA ASN A 382 5.52 -0.56 10.76
C ASN A 382 5.18 0.82 10.14
N GLY A 383 5.18 0.93 8.79
CA GLY A 383 4.81 2.14 8.08
C GLY A 383 3.38 2.61 8.40
N MET A 384 2.43 1.68 8.36
CA MET A 384 1.03 1.97 8.68
C MET A 384 0.84 2.41 10.12
N VAL A 385 1.44 1.69 11.07
CA VAL A 385 1.37 2.04 12.50
C VAL A 385 1.96 3.42 12.76
N PHE A 386 3.04 3.76 12.06
CA PHE A 386 3.67 5.07 12.20
C PHE A 386 2.78 6.20 11.69
N ASN A 387 2.14 6.03 10.53
CA ASN A 387 1.20 6.99 9.95
C ASN A 387 -0.03 7.20 10.87
N ILE A 388 -0.61 6.12 11.38
CA ILE A 388 -1.73 6.19 12.32
C ILE A 388 -1.32 6.92 13.61
N LYS A 389 -0.11 6.65 14.12
CA LYS A 389 0.42 7.33 15.31
C LYS A 389 0.63 8.82 15.08
N GLU A 390 1.13 9.23 13.91
CA GLU A 390 1.31 10.64 13.55
C GLU A 390 -0.05 11.34 13.45
N GLU A 391 -1.06 10.71 12.83
CA GLU A 391 -2.42 11.24 12.73
C GLU A 391 -3.08 11.43 14.12
N ILE A 392 -3.01 10.41 14.99
CA ILE A 392 -3.50 10.52 16.38
C ILE A 392 -2.74 11.61 17.12
N GLY A 393 -1.43 11.73 16.90
CA GLY A 393 -0.62 12.78 17.49
C GLY A 393 -1.06 14.18 17.07
N ALA A 394 -1.36 14.38 15.81
CA ALA A 394 -1.85 15.66 15.27
C ALA A 394 -3.23 16.01 15.81
N LEU A 395 -4.16 15.04 15.88
CA LEU A 395 -5.49 15.25 16.48
C LEU A 395 -5.40 15.65 17.97
N THR A 396 -4.51 14.99 18.73
CA THR A 396 -4.33 15.26 20.16
C THR A 396 -3.69 16.64 20.41
N LEU A 397 -2.78 17.07 19.52
CA LEU A 397 -2.17 18.40 19.63
C LEU A 397 -3.20 19.48 19.37
N ASN A 398 -4.04 19.35 18.37
CA ASN A 398 -5.05 20.33 18.02
C ASN A 398 -6.06 20.58 19.16
N GLU A 399 -6.41 19.55 19.91
CA GLU A 399 -7.30 19.70 21.08
C GLU A 399 -6.61 20.27 22.33
N ASN A 400 -5.30 20.08 22.48
CA ASN A 400 -4.54 20.62 23.62
C ASN A 400 -4.23 22.12 23.45
N TYR A 401 -4.29 22.67 22.23
CA TYR A 401 -4.22 24.10 21.97
C TYR A 401 -5.63 24.70 22.10
N ARG A 402 -6.10 24.97 23.36
CA ARG A 402 -7.23 25.87 23.56
C ARG A 402 -6.85 27.27 23.11
N PRO A 403 -7.70 27.95 22.32
CA PRO A 403 -7.43 29.35 22.00
C PRO A 403 -7.28 30.15 23.31
N LEU A 404 -6.18 30.90 23.39
CA LEU A 404 -5.87 31.79 24.54
C LEU A 404 -6.94 32.88 24.78
N LEU A 405 -7.95 32.97 23.92
CA LEU A 405 -8.99 33.97 23.85
C LEU A 405 -10.41 33.34 23.85
N GLU A 406 -10.62 32.19 24.44
CA GLU A 406 -11.98 31.82 24.86
C GLU A 406 -12.37 32.75 26.02
N ILE A 407 -12.85 33.92 25.67
CA ILE A 407 -13.71 34.73 26.53
C ILE A 407 -14.99 33.90 26.67
N ASP A 408 -15.22 33.38 27.88
CA ASP A 408 -16.46 32.70 28.24
C ASP A 408 -17.63 33.59 27.82
N SER A 409 -18.37 33.18 26.78
CA SER A 409 -19.65 33.80 26.40
C SER A 409 -20.77 32.96 26.94
#